data_4b1bccde0c1d363f6d072a2f36617ef1
#
_entry.id   4b1bccde0c1d363f6d072a2f36617ef1
#
_cell.length_a   1.000
_cell.length_b   1.000
_cell.length_c   1.000
_cell.angle_alpha   90.00
_cell.angle_beta   90.00
_cell.angle_gamma   90.00
#
_symmetry.space_group_name_H-M   'P 1'
#
loop_
_entity.id
_entity.type
_entity.pdbx_description
1 polymer ?
#
loop_
_entity_poly.entity_id
_entity_poly.type
_entity_poly.pdbx_seq_one_letter_code
_entity_poly.pdbx_strand_id
1 'polypeptide(L)'
;MAGEFFRIEMLPALHGDCLVVEYGDERRTRRMLIDGGPIGAWGALQARVDALPAGDRRFELVVLSHVDTDHIDGIIRLFANPRPWPFVVKDVWFNGWRHLEKAHGLLGGKQGEYLSALMARRLDAGAWNGAFDGEPVVVPKEGPLPERTLAGNMKLTLLSPTPEKLERMRKAWRKDLGDAIDPGDLERAWEILAGRKQYLPGQGLLGTTPDLDALLEKQSRPDNAAANGSSIAFLAEFAGRSCLFLADAHPDAVCASLARLLESRGLQRLVVDAVKVSHHGSRGNTTDELMELVESPRFLFSSNGAQFGHPDREAVQRVIGRTKQLRPKLYFNYESDQTREWACDRLQEELQYDVAYRPEEAASLLVEL
;
A
#
# COMPACT_ATOMS: atom_id res chain seq x y z
N MET A 1 -16.86 27.11 10.53
CA MET A 1 -16.17 26.54 9.36
C MET A 1 -16.51 25.07 9.35
N ALA A 2 -16.88 24.51 8.19
CA ALA A 2 -17.09 23.06 8.08
C ALA A 2 -15.79 22.36 8.48
N GLY A 3 -15.86 21.37 9.36
CA GLY A 3 -14.68 20.71 9.89
C GLY A 3 -13.97 19.91 8.80
N GLU A 4 -12.68 20.22 8.55
CA GLU A 4 -11.83 19.39 7.68
C GLU A 4 -11.52 18.07 8.38
N PHE A 5 -11.50 16.98 7.63
CA PHE A 5 -11.17 15.65 8.13
C PHE A 5 -10.15 14.94 7.25
N PHE A 6 -9.36 14.10 7.87
CA PHE A 6 -8.48 13.14 7.23
C PHE A 6 -8.61 11.82 7.98
N ARG A 7 -9.07 10.78 7.30
CA ARG A 7 -9.29 9.46 7.89
C ARG A 7 -8.79 8.35 6.99
N ILE A 8 -8.37 7.27 7.63
CA ILE A 8 -7.80 6.10 6.99
C ILE A 8 -8.68 4.91 7.37
N GLU A 9 -9.16 4.21 6.39
CA GLU A 9 -9.96 3.02 6.53
C GLU A 9 -9.15 1.81 6.07
N MET A 10 -8.79 0.92 6.99
CA MET A 10 -8.15 -0.35 6.67
C MET A 10 -9.23 -1.39 6.41
N LEU A 11 -9.37 -1.82 5.16
CA LEU A 11 -10.27 -2.91 4.79
C LEU A 11 -9.68 -4.26 5.22
N PRO A 12 -10.52 -5.29 5.46
CA PRO A 12 -10.05 -6.62 5.82
C PRO A 12 -9.36 -7.31 4.61
N ALA A 13 -8.07 -7.04 4.45
CA ALA A 13 -7.22 -7.49 3.35
C ALA A 13 -6.44 -8.77 3.65
N LEU A 14 -6.86 -9.58 4.63
CA LEU A 14 -6.17 -10.81 5.06
C LEU A 14 -4.72 -10.51 5.48
N HIS A 15 -3.73 -11.00 4.72
CA HIS A 15 -2.31 -10.77 4.98
C HIS A 15 -1.72 -9.58 4.22
N GLY A 16 -2.54 -8.85 3.43
CA GLY A 16 -2.11 -7.76 2.55
C GLY A 16 -2.63 -6.39 2.97
N ASP A 17 -2.50 -5.42 2.06
CA ASP A 17 -2.95 -4.05 2.23
C ASP A 17 -4.13 -3.70 1.31
N CYS A 18 -5.15 -3.07 1.88
CA CYS A 18 -6.21 -2.39 1.14
C CYS A 18 -6.72 -1.22 1.98
N LEU A 19 -6.33 0.01 1.62
CA LEU A 19 -6.62 1.20 2.40
C LEU A 19 -7.45 2.18 1.59
N VAL A 20 -8.54 2.66 2.16
CA VAL A 20 -9.29 3.80 1.63
C VAL A 20 -8.97 5.01 2.50
N VAL A 21 -8.42 6.03 1.87
CA VAL A 21 -8.14 7.31 2.53
C VAL A 21 -9.20 8.31 2.10
N GLU A 22 -9.91 8.88 3.06
CA GLU A 22 -10.87 9.95 2.82
C GLU A 22 -10.39 11.25 3.46
N TYR A 23 -10.50 12.35 2.70
CA TYR A 23 -10.12 13.68 3.15
C TYR A 23 -11.04 14.73 2.52
N GLY A 24 -11.14 15.86 3.16
CA GLY A 24 -11.99 16.95 2.68
C GLY A 24 -12.72 17.67 3.81
N ASP A 25 -13.93 18.08 3.52
CA ASP A 25 -14.83 18.73 4.45
C ASP A 25 -16.26 18.17 4.32
N GLU A 26 -17.21 18.68 5.14
CA GLU A 26 -18.62 18.25 5.11
C GLU A 26 -19.30 18.43 3.74
N ARG A 27 -18.76 19.29 2.86
CA ARG A 27 -19.32 19.56 1.54
C ARG A 27 -18.77 18.64 0.48
N ARG A 28 -17.52 18.19 0.64
CA ARG A 28 -16.84 17.38 -0.38
C ARG A 28 -15.83 16.41 0.19
N THR A 29 -16.17 15.13 0.16
CA THR A 29 -15.24 14.04 0.43
C THR A 29 -14.45 13.70 -0.83
N ARG A 30 -13.14 13.57 -0.68
CA ARG A 30 -12.20 13.06 -1.71
C ARG A 30 -11.58 11.77 -1.23
N ARG A 31 -11.18 10.91 -2.16
CA ARG A 31 -10.72 9.57 -1.83
C ARG A 31 -9.44 9.21 -2.55
N MET A 32 -8.58 8.48 -1.84
CA MET A 32 -7.50 7.68 -2.43
C MET A 32 -7.74 6.22 -2.08
N LEU A 33 -7.33 5.31 -2.97
CA LEU A 33 -7.22 3.87 -2.70
C LEU A 33 -5.74 3.49 -2.76
N ILE A 34 -5.25 2.81 -1.74
CA ILE A 34 -3.87 2.30 -1.68
C ILE A 34 -3.96 0.80 -1.58
N ASP A 35 -3.50 0.10 -2.62
CA ASP A 35 -3.54 -1.35 -2.78
C ASP A 35 -4.96 -1.95 -2.75
N GLY A 36 -5.06 -3.22 -3.08
CA GLY A 36 -6.35 -3.93 -3.21
C GLY A 36 -6.44 -5.20 -2.39
N GLY A 37 -5.36 -5.58 -1.73
CA GLY A 37 -5.26 -6.86 -1.04
C GLY A 37 -5.18 -8.07 -1.98
N PRO A 38 -5.05 -9.28 -1.41
CA PRO A 38 -5.09 -10.51 -2.16
C PRO A 38 -6.49 -10.80 -2.71
N ILE A 39 -6.58 -11.69 -3.69
CA ILE A 39 -7.84 -12.03 -4.35
C ILE A 39 -8.95 -12.47 -3.38
N GLY A 40 -8.58 -13.14 -2.29
CA GLY A 40 -9.53 -13.57 -1.25
C GLY A 40 -10.17 -12.43 -0.46
N ALA A 41 -9.57 -11.23 -0.49
CA ALA A 41 -10.09 -10.02 0.16
C ALA A 41 -10.97 -9.15 -0.77
N TRP A 42 -11.09 -9.51 -2.04
CA TRP A 42 -11.86 -8.75 -3.05
C TRP A 42 -13.25 -8.33 -2.59
N GLY A 43 -13.98 -9.22 -1.90
CA GLY A 43 -15.34 -8.94 -1.45
C GLY A 43 -15.47 -7.70 -0.56
N ALA A 44 -14.45 -7.43 0.27
CA ALA A 44 -14.43 -6.24 1.13
C ALA A 44 -14.23 -4.95 0.30
N LEU A 45 -13.28 -4.95 -0.64
CA LEU A 45 -13.06 -3.82 -1.53
C LEU A 45 -14.28 -3.54 -2.41
N GLN A 46 -14.88 -4.58 -2.98
CA GLN A 46 -16.10 -4.45 -3.78
C GLN A 46 -17.24 -3.86 -2.95
N ALA A 47 -17.53 -4.42 -1.78
CA ALA A 47 -18.58 -3.92 -0.91
C ALA A 47 -18.35 -2.45 -0.52
N ARG A 48 -17.10 -2.06 -0.26
CA ARG A 48 -16.76 -0.67 0.08
C ARG A 48 -16.99 0.30 -1.10
N VAL A 49 -16.64 -0.10 -2.31
CA VAL A 49 -16.88 0.71 -3.53
C VAL A 49 -18.39 0.77 -3.81
N ASP A 50 -19.11 -0.34 -3.67
CA ASP A 50 -20.54 -0.41 -3.91
C ASP A 50 -21.37 0.39 -2.89
N ALA A 51 -20.88 0.52 -1.67
CA ALA A 51 -21.50 1.35 -0.63
C ALA A 51 -21.41 2.86 -0.93
N LEU A 52 -20.52 3.29 -1.84
CA LEU A 52 -20.48 4.69 -2.26
C LEU A 52 -21.68 5.02 -3.17
N PRO A 53 -22.29 6.19 -3.00
CA PRO A 53 -23.34 6.65 -3.93
C PRO A 53 -22.81 6.62 -5.37
N ALA A 54 -23.61 6.15 -6.32
CA ALA A 54 -23.20 5.95 -7.71
C ALA A 54 -22.57 7.21 -8.35
N GLY A 55 -23.06 8.41 -8.00
CA GLY A 55 -22.51 9.68 -8.48
C GLY A 55 -21.23 10.13 -7.76
N ASP A 56 -20.84 9.45 -6.67
CA ASP A 56 -19.67 9.81 -5.83
C ASP A 56 -18.60 8.70 -5.77
N ARG A 57 -18.71 7.69 -6.60
CA ARG A 57 -17.70 6.63 -6.78
C ARG A 57 -16.49 7.17 -7.53
N ARG A 58 -15.76 8.06 -6.86
CA ARG A 58 -14.63 8.78 -7.43
C ARG A 58 -13.41 8.69 -6.53
N PHE A 59 -12.27 8.37 -7.14
CA PHE A 59 -10.96 8.38 -6.53
C PHE A 59 -10.08 9.44 -7.19
N GLU A 60 -9.49 10.31 -6.40
CA GLU A 60 -8.51 11.29 -6.88
C GLU A 60 -7.20 10.58 -7.25
N LEU A 61 -6.89 9.48 -6.56
CA LEU A 61 -5.71 8.66 -6.79
C LEU A 61 -5.98 7.20 -6.41
N VAL A 62 -5.50 6.28 -7.24
CA VAL A 62 -5.27 4.88 -6.87
C VAL A 62 -3.76 4.64 -6.88
N VAL A 63 -3.22 4.18 -5.76
CA VAL A 63 -1.81 3.78 -5.65
C VAL A 63 -1.77 2.26 -5.63
N LEU A 64 -1.08 1.65 -6.59
CA LEU A 64 -0.58 0.30 -6.42
C LEU A 64 0.89 0.41 -6.00
N SER A 65 1.15 0.06 -4.75
CA SER A 65 2.48 0.21 -4.16
C SER A 65 3.51 -0.65 -4.88
N HIS A 66 3.22 -1.94 -5.07
CA HIS A 66 4.06 -2.90 -5.76
C HIS A 66 3.23 -4.11 -6.26
N VAL A 67 3.87 -5.10 -6.89
CA VAL A 67 3.17 -6.16 -7.65
C VAL A 67 2.95 -7.48 -6.90
N ASP A 68 3.23 -7.55 -5.62
CA ASP A 68 2.97 -8.77 -4.86
C ASP A 68 1.46 -9.00 -4.72
N THR A 69 1.06 -10.27 -4.73
CA THR A 69 -0.35 -10.69 -4.85
C THR A 69 -1.23 -10.17 -3.71
N ASP A 70 -0.64 -9.96 -2.56
CA ASP A 70 -1.31 -9.42 -1.38
C ASP A 70 -1.54 -7.90 -1.43
N HIS A 71 -1.14 -7.23 -2.52
CA HIS A 71 -1.39 -5.83 -2.82
C HIS A 71 -2.13 -5.65 -4.15
N ILE A 72 -1.71 -6.37 -5.23
CA ILE A 72 -2.17 -6.10 -6.60
C ILE A 72 -3.49 -6.79 -6.97
N ASP A 73 -3.78 -7.98 -6.44
CA ASP A 73 -4.85 -8.83 -6.96
C ASP A 73 -6.24 -8.18 -6.91
N GLY A 74 -6.55 -7.49 -5.81
CA GLY A 74 -7.79 -6.75 -5.69
C GLY A 74 -7.89 -5.58 -6.68
N ILE A 75 -6.78 -4.91 -7.00
CA ILE A 75 -6.72 -3.85 -8.01
C ILE A 75 -6.95 -4.44 -9.41
N ILE A 76 -6.32 -5.59 -9.76
CA ILE A 76 -6.60 -6.27 -11.03
C ILE A 76 -8.10 -6.57 -11.13
N ARG A 77 -8.71 -7.12 -10.07
CA ARG A 77 -10.12 -7.46 -10.04
C ARG A 77 -11.01 -6.23 -10.20
N LEU A 78 -10.66 -5.12 -9.56
CA LEU A 78 -11.37 -3.86 -9.64
C LEU A 78 -11.37 -3.33 -11.09
N PHE A 79 -10.21 -3.33 -11.74
CA PHE A 79 -10.06 -2.87 -13.12
C PHE A 79 -10.60 -3.86 -14.16
N ALA A 80 -10.73 -5.15 -13.85
CA ALA A 80 -11.32 -6.16 -14.72
C ALA A 80 -12.86 -6.05 -14.82
N ASN A 81 -13.53 -5.33 -13.93
CA ASN A 81 -14.96 -5.13 -14.00
C ASN A 81 -15.41 -4.56 -15.37
N PRO A 82 -16.55 -5.02 -15.93
CA PRO A 82 -17.00 -4.55 -17.23
C PRO A 82 -17.41 -3.07 -17.20
N ARG A 83 -17.38 -2.43 -18.36
CA ARG A 83 -17.92 -1.06 -18.49
C ARG A 83 -19.46 -1.05 -18.49
N PRO A 84 -20.11 0.03 -17.98
CA PRO A 84 -19.44 1.21 -17.41
C PRO A 84 -18.76 0.85 -16.09
N TRP A 85 -17.62 1.48 -15.83
CA TRP A 85 -16.90 1.27 -14.59
C TRP A 85 -17.77 1.67 -13.40
N PRO A 86 -17.68 0.91 -12.30
CA PRO A 86 -18.41 1.28 -11.09
C PRO A 86 -17.86 2.54 -10.41
N PHE A 87 -16.68 3.04 -10.85
CA PHE A 87 -15.99 4.19 -10.24
C PHE A 87 -15.19 4.98 -11.28
N VAL A 88 -14.81 6.22 -10.92
CA VAL A 88 -13.96 7.12 -11.71
C VAL A 88 -12.62 7.28 -11.01
N VAL A 89 -11.53 7.14 -11.75
CA VAL A 89 -10.15 7.34 -11.25
C VAL A 89 -9.51 8.47 -12.03
N LYS A 90 -8.90 9.45 -11.35
CA LYS A 90 -8.22 10.56 -12.00
C LYS A 90 -6.77 10.27 -12.32
N ASP A 91 -6.06 9.60 -11.41
CA ASP A 91 -4.69 9.17 -11.61
C ASP A 91 -4.45 7.82 -10.95
N VAL A 92 -3.57 7.01 -11.54
CA VAL A 92 -3.11 5.73 -10.98
C VAL A 92 -1.59 5.76 -10.89
N TRP A 93 -1.04 5.68 -9.70
CA TRP A 93 0.40 5.51 -9.51
C TRP A 93 0.75 4.03 -9.49
N PHE A 94 1.45 3.62 -10.52
CA PHE A 94 1.93 2.25 -10.68
C PHE A 94 3.14 2.19 -11.61
N ASN A 95 4.23 1.60 -11.14
CA ASN A 95 5.42 1.37 -11.95
C ASN A 95 5.30 0.04 -12.72
N GLY A 96 4.59 0.05 -13.85
CA GLY A 96 4.54 -1.07 -14.80
C GLY A 96 5.81 -1.19 -15.64
N TRP A 97 5.91 -2.24 -16.47
CA TRP A 97 7.12 -2.52 -17.26
C TRP A 97 7.66 -1.32 -18.03
N ARG A 98 6.83 -0.58 -18.73
CA ARG A 98 7.23 0.61 -19.50
C ARG A 98 8.01 1.65 -18.68
N HIS A 99 7.76 1.71 -17.36
CA HIS A 99 8.44 2.62 -16.44
C HIS A 99 9.78 2.04 -15.96
N LEU A 100 9.90 0.70 -15.99
CA LEU A 100 11.10 -0.03 -15.60
C LEU A 100 12.12 -0.13 -16.76
N GLU A 101 11.67 -0.02 -18.02
CA GLU A 101 12.58 -0.07 -19.19
C GLU A 101 13.63 1.03 -19.21
N LYS A 102 13.31 2.17 -18.64
CA LYS A 102 14.25 3.30 -18.50
C LYS A 102 15.30 3.06 -17.41
N ALA A 103 15.10 2.06 -16.56
CA ALA A 103 16.03 1.60 -15.53
C ALA A 103 16.49 0.18 -15.89
N HIS A 104 17.76 -0.07 -16.13
CA HIS A 104 18.27 -1.37 -16.65
C HIS A 104 18.17 -2.54 -15.65
N GLY A 105 17.59 -3.71 -16.05
CA GLY A 105 17.66 -5.04 -15.37
C GLY A 105 16.36 -5.68 -14.85
N LEU A 106 16.22 -6.89 -14.42
CA LEU A 106 15.17 -7.94 -14.45
C LEU A 106 14.37 -8.22 -13.15
N LEU A 107 13.05 -8.60 -13.19
CA LEU A 107 12.14 -9.53 -12.45
C LEU A 107 10.92 -8.97 -11.63
N GLY A 108 9.72 -9.61 -11.82
CA GLY A 108 8.45 -9.54 -11.09
C GLY A 108 7.25 -9.12 -11.96
N GLY A 109 6.64 -10.05 -12.77
CA GLY A 109 5.98 -9.59 -13.97
C GLY A 109 4.52 -9.93 -14.27
N LYS A 110 4.03 -11.14 -13.98
CA LYS A 110 2.73 -11.56 -14.58
C LYS A 110 1.55 -10.71 -14.17
N GLN A 111 1.38 -10.48 -12.88
CA GLN A 111 0.29 -9.64 -12.34
C GLN A 111 0.43 -8.18 -12.79
N GLY A 112 1.67 -7.68 -12.83
CA GLY A 112 1.97 -6.35 -13.32
C GLY A 112 1.65 -6.17 -14.81
N GLU A 113 1.91 -7.18 -15.66
CA GLU A 113 1.49 -7.16 -17.07
C GLU A 113 -0.04 -7.20 -17.21
N TYR A 114 -0.73 -8.03 -16.40
CA TYR A 114 -2.20 -8.07 -16.42
C TYR A 114 -2.80 -6.72 -16.06
N LEU A 115 -2.31 -6.08 -15.02
CA LEU A 115 -2.76 -4.75 -14.64
C LEU A 115 -2.41 -3.71 -15.72
N SER A 116 -1.20 -3.75 -16.28
CA SER A 116 -0.79 -2.87 -17.37
C SER A 116 -1.72 -2.99 -18.59
N ALA A 117 -2.09 -4.22 -18.97
CA ALA A 117 -3.03 -4.48 -20.06
C ALA A 117 -4.44 -3.95 -19.77
N LEU A 118 -4.91 -4.07 -18.53
CA LEU A 118 -6.19 -3.50 -18.09
C LEU A 118 -6.15 -1.97 -18.09
N MET A 119 -5.10 -1.36 -17.55
CA MET A 119 -4.95 0.08 -17.50
C MET A 119 -4.89 0.71 -18.89
N ALA A 120 -4.14 0.11 -19.81
CA ALA A 120 -4.07 0.58 -21.21
C ALA A 120 -5.44 0.59 -21.90
N ARG A 121 -6.38 -0.27 -21.49
CA ARG A 121 -7.74 -0.36 -22.07
C ARG A 121 -8.81 0.40 -21.29
N ARG A 122 -8.56 0.72 -20.04
CA ARG A 122 -9.56 1.22 -19.10
C ARG A 122 -9.37 2.68 -18.73
N LEU A 123 -8.13 3.11 -18.57
CA LEU A 123 -7.83 4.47 -18.14
C LEU A 123 -7.97 5.46 -19.29
N ASP A 124 -8.34 6.68 -18.94
CA ASP A 124 -8.26 7.81 -19.83
C ASP A 124 -6.79 8.16 -20.13
N ALA A 125 -6.54 8.76 -21.28
CA ALA A 125 -5.19 9.16 -21.67
C ALA A 125 -4.59 10.10 -20.60
N GLY A 126 -3.39 9.75 -20.12
CA GLY A 126 -2.68 10.52 -19.10
C GLY A 126 -3.04 10.19 -17.65
N ALA A 127 -3.98 9.27 -17.39
CA ALA A 127 -4.35 8.88 -16.02
C ALA A 127 -3.48 7.75 -15.43
N TRP A 128 -2.40 7.37 -16.08
CA TRP A 128 -1.40 6.45 -15.54
C TRP A 128 -0.09 7.20 -15.30
N ASN A 129 0.25 7.36 -14.02
CA ASN A 129 1.33 8.23 -13.54
C ASN A 129 1.19 9.66 -14.09
N GLY A 130 -0.04 10.15 -14.22
CA GLY A 130 -0.31 11.47 -14.81
C GLY A 130 0.35 12.61 -14.07
N ALA A 131 0.41 12.53 -12.74
CA ALA A 131 1.14 13.48 -11.92
C ALA A 131 2.68 13.47 -12.15
N PHE A 132 3.19 12.48 -12.85
CA PHE A 132 4.59 12.32 -13.25
C PHE A 132 4.76 12.36 -14.78
N ASP A 133 3.82 12.96 -15.52
CA ASP A 133 3.83 13.06 -16.97
C ASP A 133 3.95 11.69 -17.70
N GLY A 134 3.44 10.64 -17.07
CA GLY A 134 3.55 9.25 -17.53
C GLY A 134 4.92 8.61 -17.30
N GLU A 135 5.81 9.28 -16.56
CA GLU A 135 7.13 8.77 -16.20
C GLU A 135 7.06 7.91 -14.91
N PRO A 136 8.16 7.21 -14.54
CA PRO A 136 8.18 6.43 -13.31
C PRO A 136 7.89 7.25 -12.05
N VAL A 137 7.11 6.69 -11.14
CA VAL A 137 6.96 7.19 -9.77
C VAL A 137 8.22 6.78 -9.00
N VAL A 138 9.16 7.70 -8.86
CA VAL A 138 10.51 7.40 -8.33
C VAL A 138 11.11 8.59 -7.60
N VAL A 139 11.85 8.34 -6.53
CA VAL A 139 12.64 9.33 -5.81
C VAL A 139 14.00 9.45 -6.49
N PRO A 140 14.39 10.62 -7.03
CA PRO A 140 15.69 10.82 -7.64
C PRO A 140 16.81 10.72 -6.57
N LYS A 141 18.01 10.34 -7.00
CA LYS A 141 19.19 10.23 -6.11
C LYS A 141 19.50 11.54 -5.39
N GLU A 142 19.35 12.65 -6.10
CA GLU A 142 19.73 13.98 -5.64
C GLU A 142 18.58 14.96 -5.86
N GLY A 143 18.67 16.13 -5.24
CA GLY A 143 17.66 17.18 -5.34
C GLY A 143 16.50 17.01 -4.36
N PRO A 144 15.46 17.81 -4.48
CA PRO A 144 14.29 17.73 -3.61
C PRO A 144 13.49 16.44 -3.84
N LEU A 145 12.80 15.98 -2.78
CA LEU A 145 11.86 14.87 -2.93
C LEU A 145 10.69 15.27 -3.82
N PRO A 146 10.19 14.37 -4.68
CA PRO A 146 9.02 14.68 -5.50
C PRO A 146 7.79 14.95 -4.62
N GLU A 147 7.16 16.09 -4.80
CA GLU A 147 5.91 16.48 -4.15
C GLU A 147 4.79 16.58 -5.20
N ARG A 148 3.61 16.08 -4.84
CA ARG A 148 2.40 16.17 -5.69
C ARG A 148 1.23 16.62 -4.83
N THR A 149 0.42 17.49 -5.39
CA THR A 149 -0.78 17.99 -4.69
C THR A 149 -2.02 17.48 -5.42
N LEU A 150 -2.83 16.70 -4.72
CA LEU A 150 -4.13 16.25 -5.21
C LEU A 150 -5.19 17.35 -5.03
N ALA A 151 -6.32 17.19 -5.72
CA ALA A 151 -7.46 18.09 -5.53
C ALA A 151 -7.84 18.18 -4.05
N GLY A 152 -8.14 19.38 -3.58
CA GLY A 152 -8.43 19.67 -2.17
C GLY A 152 -7.20 19.89 -1.30
N ASN A 153 -6.03 20.08 -1.91
CA ASN A 153 -4.76 20.39 -1.24
C ASN A 153 -4.17 19.25 -0.38
N MET A 154 -4.51 17.99 -0.66
CA MET A 154 -3.76 16.85 -0.13
C MET A 154 -2.39 16.83 -0.77
N LYS A 155 -1.35 17.02 0.01
CA LYS A 155 0.04 17.03 -0.42
C LYS A 155 0.65 15.65 -0.19
N LEU A 156 1.30 15.10 -1.20
CA LEU A 156 2.01 13.82 -1.15
C LEU A 156 3.49 14.05 -1.42
N THR A 157 4.36 13.64 -0.50
CA THR A 157 5.82 13.67 -0.65
C THR A 157 6.34 12.25 -0.80
N LEU A 158 6.95 11.94 -1.94
CA LEU A 158 7.42 10.59 -2.27
C LEU A 158 8.68 10.24 -1.49
N LEU A 159 8.75 9.02 -0.93
CA LEU A 159 9.87 8.52 -0.13
C LEU A 159 10.53 7.26 -0.70
N SER A 160 9.82 6.52 -1.55
CA SER A 160 10.26 5.29 -2.23
C SER A 160 9.42 5.11 -3.50
N PRO A 161 9.89 4.37 -4.52
CA PRO A 161 11.18 3.70 -4.64
C PRO A 161 12.30 4.60 -5.15
N THR A 162 13.55 4.11 -5.08
CA THR A 162 14.71 4.72 -5.75
C THR A 162 14.93 4.11 -7.14
N PRO A 163 15.74 4.75 -8.03
CA PRO A 163 16.07 4.17 -9.33
C PRO A 163 16.70 2.79 -9.22
N GLU A 164 17.55 2.55 -8.22
CA GLU A 164 18.19 1.25 -8.00
C GLU A 164 17.20 0.16 -7.60
N LYS A 165 16.17 0.53 -6.83
CA LYS A 165 15.12 -0.41 -6.45
C LYS A 165 14.25 -0.77 -7.65
N LEU A 166 13.91 0.20 -8.51
CA LEU A 166 13.21 -0.05 -9.77
C LEU A 166 14.05 -0.91 -10.73
N GLU A 167 15.36 -0.69 -10.77
CA GLU A 167 16.29 -1.50 -11.53
C GLU A 167 16.28 -2.98 -11.06
N ARG A 168 16.29 -3.21 -9.74
CA ARG A 168 16.14 -4.57 -9.19
C ARG A 168 14.78 -5.16 -9.55
N MET A 169 13.72 -4.36 -9.47
CA MET A 169 12.37 -4.77 -9.83
C MET A 169 12.27 -5.18 -11.29
N ARG A 170 12.87 -4.44 -12.22
CA ARG A 170 12.92 -4.79 -13.63
C ARG A 170 13.60 -6.16 -13.84
N LYS A 171 14.70 -6.45 -13.09
CA LYS A 171 15.34 -7.77 -13.08
C LYS A 171 14.42 -8.88 -12.61
N ALA A 172 13.60 -8.61 -11.61
CA ALA A 172 12.60 -9.51 -11.06
C ALA A 172 11.44 -9.77 -12.04
N TRP A 173 10.94 -8.79 -12.75
CA TRP A 173 9.80 -8.86 -13.66
C TRP A 173 10.00 -9.84 -14.83
N ARG A 174 11.12 -9.76 -15.55
CA ARG A 174 11.38 -10.59 -16.73
C ARG A 174 11.57 -12.08 -16.43
N LYS A 175 12.15 -12.41 -15.26
CA LYS A 175 12.32 -13.81 -14.83
C LYS A 175 10.98 -14.46 -14.47
N ASP A 176 10.05 -13.70 -13.86
CA ASP A 176 8.73 -14.19 -13.51
C ASP A 176 7.85 -14.42 -14.74
N LEU A 177 7.99 -13.60 -15.79
CA LEU A 177 7.31 -13.81 -17.06
C LEU A 177 7.76 -15.09 -17.75
N GLY A 178 9.06 -15.43 -17.66
CA GLY A 178 9.64 -16.53 -18.41
C GLY A 178 9.41 -16.37 -19.92
N ASP A 179 9.12 -17.48 -20.61
CA ASP A 179 8.82 -17.48 -22.04
C ASP A 179 7.32 -17.29 -22.37
N ALA A 180 6.49 -17.06 -21.35
CA ALA A 180 5.04 -17.01 -21.53
C ALA A 180 4.53 -15.66 -22.08
N ILE A 181 5.19 -14.57 -21.69
CA ILE A 181 4.83 -13.20 -22.09
C ILE A 181 6.15 -12.44 -22.29
N ASP A 182 6.31 -11.80 -23.44
CA ASP A 182 7.38 -10.83 -23.60
C ASP A 182 7.04 -9.57 -22.76
N PRO A 183 8.00 -9.02 -21.99
CA PRO A 183 7.75 -7.86 -21.15
C PRO A 183 7.20 -6.69 -21.98
N GLY A 184 6.06 -6.14 -21.55
CA GLY A 184 5.36 -5.06 -22.27
C GLY A 184 4.44 -5.53 -23.39
N ASP A 185 4.35 -6.84 -23.68
CA ASP A 185 3.35 -7.37 -24.61
C ASP A 185 1.96 -7.40 -23.96
N LEU A 186 1.29 -6.25 -23.99
CA LEU A 186 -0.01 -6.03 -23.34
C LEU A 186 -1.14 -6.82 -24.03
N GLU A 187 -1.00 -7.16 -25.32
CA GLU A 187 -1.99 -7.99 -26.02
C GLU A 187 -1.90 -9.43 -25.53
N ARG A 188 -0.70 -9.97 -25.46
CA ARG A 188 -0.50 -11.32 -24.92
C ARG A 188 -0.91 -11.42 -23.44
N ALA A 189 -0.56 -10.42 -22.65
CA ALA A 189 -0.99 -10.33 -21.25
C ALA A 189 -2.53 -10.31 -21.14
N TRP A 190 -3.20 -9.57 -22.00
CA TRP A 190 -4.67 -9.52 -22.05
C TRP A 190 -5.29 -10.87 -22.41
N GLU A 191 -4.76 -11.56 -23.42
CA GLU A 191 -5.24 -12.89 -23.81
C GLU A 191 -5.16 -13.89 -22.64
N ILE A 192 -4.03 -13.90 -21.93
CA ILE A 192 -3.82 -14.79 -20.78
C ILE A 192 -4.76 -14.38 -19.63
N LEU A 193 -4.91 -13.08 -19.36
CA LEU A 193 -5.80 -12.57 -18.32
C LEU A 193 -7.25 -13.00 -18.59
N ALA A 194 -7.70 -12.96 -19.85
CA ALA A 194 -9.05 -13.39 -20.24
C ALA A 194 -9.35 -14.85 -19.87
N GLY A 195 -8.32 -15.70 -19.75
CA GLY A 195 -8.43 -17.07 -19.25
C GLY A 195 -8.37 -17.21 -17.72
N ARG A 196 -8.07 -16.14 -16.97
CA ARG A 196 -7.90 -16.17 -15.52
C ARG A 196 -9.21 -15.89 -14.79
N LYS A 197 -9.98 -16.94 -14.52
CA LYS A 197 -11.34 -16.88 -13.91
C LYS A 197 -11.37 -16.10 -12.60
N GLN A 198 -10.31 -16.15 -11.80
CA GLN A 198 -10.23 -15.45 -10.52
C GLN A 198 -10.34 -13.92 -10.64
N TYR A 199 -9.97 -13.34 -11.77
CA TYR A 199 -10.07 -11.90 -12.03
C TYR A 199 -11.33 -11.50 -12.79
N LEU A 200 -12.11 -12.45 -13.31
CA LEU A 200 -13.30 -12.15 -14.11
C LEU A 200 -14.52 -11.85 -13.21
N PRO A 201 -15.34 -10.84 -13.55
CA PRO A 201 -16.58 -10.54 -12.82
C PRO A 201 -17.59 -11.67 -12.97
N GLY A 202 -18.44 -11.86 -11.94
CA GLY A 202 -19.57 -12.79 -11.97
C GLY A 202 -19.25 -14.25 -11.65
N GLN A 203 -18.00 -14.61 -11.44
CA GLN A 203 -17.64 -15.92 -10.91
C GLN A 203 -17.42 -15.78 -9.40
N GLY A 204 -18.38 -16.23 -8.60
CA GLY A 204 -18.24 -16.31 -7.15
C GLY A 204 -17.00 -17.14 -6.82
N LEU A 205 -16.11 -16.59 -6.03
CA LEU A 205 -15.00 -17.31 -5.42
C LEU A 205 -15.57 -18.22 -4.32
N LEU A 206 -16.07 -19.39 -4.70
CA LEU A 206 -16.18 -20.50 -3.77
C LEU A 206 -14.77 -21.03 -3.57
N GLY A 207 -14.13 -20.66 -2.45
CA GLY A 207 -12.93 -21.23 -1.89
C GLY A 207 -11.90 -21.76 -2.90
N THR A 208 -11.03 -20.91 -3.42
CA THR A 208 -9.80 -21.43 -3.99
C THR A 208 -8.96 -21.93 -2.82
N THR A 209 -8.71 -23.22 -2.76
CA THR A 209 -7.73 -23.81 -1.86
C THR A 209 -6.41 -23.08 -2.10
N PRO A 210 -5.76 -22.50 -1.07
CA PRO A 210 -4.45 -21.90 -1.25
C PRO A 210 -3.51 -22.95 -1.85
N ASP A 211 -2.68 -22.52 -2.80
CA ASP A 211 -1.59 -23.36 -3.28
C ASP A 211 -0.55 -23.46 -2.14
N LEU A 212 -0.64 -24.58 -1.40
CA LEU A 212 0.22 -24.85 -0.24
C LEU A 212 1.70 -24.88 -0.63
N ASP A 213 2.04 -25.28 -1.83
CA ASP A 213 3.42 -25.38 -2.29
C ASP A 213 4.03 -23.98 -2.53
N ALA A 214 3.24 -23.04 -3.04
CA ALA A 214 3.63 -21.62 -3.13
C ALA A 214 3.79 -20.95 -1.76
N LEU A 215 3.07 -21.42 -0.74
CA LEU A 215 3.16 -20.94 0.65
C LEU A 215 4.44 -21.46 1.35
N LEU A 216 4.89 -22.67 1.07
CA LEU A 216 6.04 -23.28 1.72
C LEU A 216 7.38 -22.74 1.20
N GLU A 217 7.47 -22.31 -0.05
CA GLU A 217 8.70 -21.76 -0.64
C GLU A 217 9.08 -20.36 -0.12
N LYS A 218 8.14 -19.59 0.44
CA LYS A 218 8.38 -18.20 0.90
C LYS A 218 8.88 -18.05 2.35
N GLN A 219 8.96 -19.12 3.13
CA GLN A 219 9.13 -19.04 4.61
C GLN A 219 10.53 -18.71 5.14
N SER A 220 11.58 -18.51 4.34
CA SER A 220 12.93 -18.42 4.92
C SER A 220 13.92 -17.42 4.32
N ARG A 221 13.48 -16.24 3.84
CA ARG A 221 14.42 -15.22 3.33
C ARG A 221 14.26 -13.87 4.02
N PRO A 222 15.38 -13.16 4.34
CA PRO A 222 15.34 -11.74 4.71
C PRO A 222 14.65 -10.95 3.61
N ASP A 223 13.94 -9.85 3.95
CA ASP A 223 13.27 -9.03 2.96
C ASP A 223 14.27 -8.35 2.01
N ASN A 224 14.61 -9.07 0.97
CA ASN A 224 15.36 -8.59 -0.19
C ASN A 224 14.52 -8.69 -1.46
N ALA A 225 13.20 -8.87 -1.31
CA ALA A 225 12.27 -8.99 -2.41
C ALA A 225 12.33 -7.72 -3.27
N ALA A 226 12.58 -7.90 -4.56
CA ALA A 226 12.67 -6.77 -5.47
C ALA A 226 11.33 -6.04 -5.60
N ALA A 227 10.22 -6.76 -5.47
CA ALA A 227 8.88 -6.20 -5.45
C ALA A 227 8.72 -5.23 -4.28
N ASN A 228 8.99 -5.66 -3.04
CA ASN A 228 8.92 -4.81 -1.85
C ASN A 228 9.82 -3.58 -1.98
N GLY A 229 11.07 -3.75 -2.48
CA GLY A 229 11.96 -2.64 -2.73
C GLY A 229 11.43 -1.62 -3.75
N SER A 230 10.52 -2.00 -4.64
CA SER A 230 9.87 -1.13 -5.63
C SER A 230 8.61 -0.42 -5.09
N SER A 231 8.25 -0.65 -3.83
CA SER A 231 7.05 -0.06 -3.22
C SER A 231 7.04 1.46 -3.28
N ILE A 232 5.91 2.01 -3.70
CA ILE A 232 5.62 3.44 -3.65
C ILE A 232 5.24 3.79 -2.21
N ALA A 233 6.15 4.44 -1.49
CA ALA A 233 5.93 4.95 -0.14
C ALA A 233 5.93 6.48 -0.15
N PHE A 234 5.06 7.10 0.68
CA PHE A 234 4.94 8.55 0.70
C PHE A 234 4.41 9.07 2.05
N LEU A 235 4.70 10.34 2.31
CA LEU A 235 4.05 11.14 3.35
C LEU A 235 2.85 11.85 2.74
N ALA A 236 1.66 11.73 3.36
CA ALA A 236 0.46 12.47 3.02
C ALA A 236 0.18 13.53 4.08
N GLU A 237 -0.04 14.79 3.65
CA GLU A 237 -0.30 15.94 4.51
C GLU A 237 -1.58 16.67 4.05
N PHE A 238 -2.54 16.87 4.97
CA PHE A 238 -3.79 17.57 4.70
C PHE A 238 -4.31 18.29 5.94
N ALA A 239 -4.62 19.58 5.82
CA ALA A 239 -5.25 20.38 6.88
C ALA A 239 -4.52 20.30 8.24
N GLY A 240 -3.18 20.30 8.23
CA GLY A 240 -2.34 20.21 9.43
C GLY A 240 -2.23 18.80 10.02
N ARG A 241 -2.77 17.79 9.37
CA ARG A 241 -2.67 16.37 9.74
C ARG A 241 -1.82 15.62 8.74
N SER A 242 -1.22 14.52 9.17
CA SER A 242 -0.27 13.78 8.35
C SER A 242 -0.29 12.28 8.61
N CYS A 243 -0.04 11.50 7.55
CA CYS A 243 0.15 10.06 7.65
C CYS A 243 1.31 9.61 6.76
N LEU A 244 2.12 8.72 7.32
CA LEU A 244 3.21 8.06 6.60
C LEU A 244 2.71 6.70 6.10
N PHE A 245 2.62 6.53 4.78
CA PHE A 245 2.27 5.27 4.12
C PHE A 245 3.53 4.62 3.56
N LEU A 246 3.93 3.50 4.16
CA LEU A 246 5.22 2.86 3.87
C LEU A 246 5.12 1.67 2.92
N ALA A 247 3.90 1.14 2.68
CA ALA A 247 3.70 -0.11 1.94
C ALA A 247 4.69 -1.18 2.43
N ASP A 248 5.41 -1.86 1.52
CA ASP A 248 6.44 -2.85 1.87
C ASP A 248 7.86 -2.33 1.58
N ALA A 249 8.00 -1.00 1.48
CA ALA A 249 9.25 -0.36 1.10
C ALA A 249 10.42 -0.77 2.01
N HIS A 250 11.58 -0.94 1.39
CA HIS A 250 12.81 -1.22 2.13
C HIS A 250 13.25 -0.04 2.98
N PRO A 251 13.67 -0.27 4.24
CA PRO A 251 13.98 0.80 5.18
C PRO A 251 15.15 1.68 4.74
N ASP A 252 16.15 1.14 4.03
CA ASP A 252 17.28 1.91 3.52
C ASP A 252 16.83 3.06 2.59
N ALA A 253 15.89 2.81 1.68
CA ALA A 253 15.34 3.82 0.78
C ALA A 253 14.50 4.85 1.53
N VAL A 254 13.65 4.39 2.43
CA VAL A 254 12.76 5.25 3.23
C VAL A 254 13.57 6.13 4.17
N CYS A 255 14.52 5.57 4.93
CA CYS A 255 15.38 6.33 5.86
C CYS A 255 16.22 7.38 5.14
N ALA A 256 16.81 7.04 3.97
CA ALA A 256 17.55 8.01 3.16
C ALA A 256 16.67 9.18 2.69
N SER A 257 15.44 8.90 2.27
CA SER A 257 14.48 9.94 1.86
C SER A 257 14.00 10.77 3.05
N LEU A 258 13.72 10.14 4.19
CA LEU A 258 13.36 10.85 5.42
C LEU A 258 14.48 11.78 5.89
N ALA A 259 15.74 11.34 5.85
CA ALA A 259 16.89 12.19 6.21
C ALA A 259 16.94 13.45 5.34
N ARG A 260 16.75 13.32 4.01
CA ARG A 260 16.66 14.46 3.07
C ARG A 260 15.48 15.38 3.38
N LEU A 261 14.33 14.81 3.72
CA LEU A 261 13.13 15.56 4.10
C LEU A 261 13.37 16.38 5.38
N LEU A 262 13.95 15.73 6.40
CA LEU A 262 14.26 16.36 7.68
C LEU A 262 15.27 17.49 7.51
N GLU A 263 16.35 17.27 6.74
CA GLU A 263 17.33 18.30 6.40
C GLU A 263 16.64 19.50 5.72
N SER A 264 15.82 19.25 4.71
CA SER A 264 15.12 20.30 3.96
C SER A 264 14.14 21.12 4.82
N ARG A 265 13.59 20.50 5.87
CA ARG A 265 12.64 21.12 6.81
C ARG A 265 13.32 21.67 8.08
N GLY A 266 14.62 21.46 8.27
CA GLY A 266 15.36 21.83 9.49
C GLY A 266 14.88 21.08 10.73
N LEU A 267 14.43 19.83 10.57
CA LEU A 267 13.88 18.99 11.63
C LEU A 267 14.86 17.86 12.01
N GLN A 268 14.79 17.40 13.27
CA GLN A 268 15.55 16.24 13.74
C GLN A 268 14.77 14.95 13.59
N ARG A 269 13.43 15.03 13.70
CA ARG A 269 12.48 13.90 13.57
C ARG A 269 11.24 14.36 12.81
N LEU A 270 10.66 13.46 12.05
CA LEU A 270 9.36 13.67 11.41
C LEU A 270 8.25 13.30 12.39
N VAL A 271 7.50 14.30 12.83
CA VAL A 271 6.30 14.09 13.65
C VAL A 271 5.10 13.97 12.72
N VAL A 272 4.37 12.84 12.79
CA VAL A 272 3.16 12.57 12.01
C VAL A 272 2.03 12.07 12.91
N ASP A 273 0.79 12.26 12.47
CA ASP A 273 -0.39 11.81 13.25
C ASP A 273 -0.59 10.31 13.19
N ALA A 274 -0.16 9.66 12.10
CA ALA A 274 -0.21 8.21 11.97
C ALA A 274 0.89 7.66 11.06
N VAL A 275 1.23 6.39 11.27
CA VAL A 275 2.11 5.58 10.40
C VAL A 275 1.39 4.29 10.03
N LYS A 276 1.16 4.04 8.74
CA LYS A 276 0.90 2.69 8.24
C LYS A 276 2.25 1.98 8.15
N VAL A 277 2.44 1.04 9.06
CA VAL A 277 3.71 0.35 9.27
C VAL A 277 4.13 -0.43 8.01
N SER A 278 5.42 -0.41 7.70
CA SER A 278 5.95 -1.09 6.53
C SER A 278 5.84 -2.61 6.65
N HIS A 279 5.52 -3.26 5.52
CA HIS A 279 5.48 -4.70 5.34
C HIS A 279 4.73 -5.39 6.49
N HIS A 280 3.51 -4.91 6.75
CA HIS A 280 2.58 -5.41 7.76
C HIS A 280 3.14 -5.55 9.19
N GLY A 281 4.25 -4.87 9.49
CA GLY A 281 4.99 -4.99 10.74
C GLY A 281 6.10 -6.04 10.70
N SER A 282 6.72 -6.26 9.55
CA SER A 282 7.95 -7.05 9.46
C SER A 282 9.09 -6.39 10.25
N ARG A 283 9.83 -7.18 11.03
CA ARG A 283 11.03 -6.73 11.76
C ARG A 283 12.14 -6.23 10.85
N GLY A 284 12.18 -6.75 9.61
CA GLY A 284 13.15 -6.34 8.59
C GLY A 284 12.88 -4.96 8.01
N ASN A 285 11.64 -4.47 8.10
CA ASN A 285 11.21 -3.20 7.54
C ASN A 285 10.94 -2.15 8.63
N THR A 286 10.53 -2.56 9.83
CA THR A 286 10.33 -1.70 11.00
C THR A 286 11.63 -1.65 11.82
N THR A 287 12.65 -0.96 11.31
CA THR A 287 13.99 -0.92 11.91
C THR A 287 14.12 0.15 13.00
N ASP A 288 15.14 0.02 13.86
CA ASP A 288 15.43 1.04 14.86
C ASP A 288 15.76 2.39 14.21
N GLU A 289 16.52 2.39 13.09
CA GLU A 289 16.85 3.58 12.33
C GLU A 289 15.59 4.33 11.85
N LEU A 290 14.60 3.61 11.29
CA LEU A 290 13.33 4.21 10.88
C LEU A 290 12.60 4.82 12.08
N MET A 291 12.56 4.12 13.21
CA MET A 291 11.88 4.59 14.42
C MET A 291 12.62 5.74 15.13
N GLU A 292 13.91 5.97 14.84
CA GLU A 292 14.64 7.15 15.29
C GLU A 292 14.30 8.40 14.47
N LEU A 293 13.95 8.23 13.20
CA LEU A 293 13.61 9.34 12.31
C LEU A 293 12.14 9.79 12.40
N VAL A 294 11.25 8.91 12.89
CA VAL A 294 9.79 9.14 12.90
C VAL A 294 9.23 9.12 14.31
N GLU A 295 8.28 10.00 14.57
CA GLU A 295 7.50 10.05 15.80
C GLU A 295 6.00 10.11 15.47
N SER A 296 5.19 9.24 16.09
CA SER A 296 3.74 9.20 15.85
C SER A 296 2.99 8.67 17.07
N PRO A 297 1.78 9.19 17.35
CA PRO A 297 0.89 8.62 18.37
C PRO A 297 0.06 7.44 17.85
N ARG A 298 0.08 7.10 16.53
CA ARG A 298 -0.75 6.04 15.95
C ARG A 298 0.04 5.19 14.98
N PHE A 299 -0.04 3.85 15.14
CA PHE A 299 0.58 2.88 14.23
C PHE A 299 -0.45 1.87 13.73
N LEU A 300 -0.55 1.70 12.42
CA LEU A 300 -1.54 0.88 11.74
C LEU A 300 -0.88 -0.39 11.18
N PHE A 301 -1.40 -1.55 11.57
CA PHE A 301 -0.91 -2.86 11.16
C PHE A 301 -2.03 -3.61 10.42
N SER A 302 -1.79 -3.98 9.18
CA SER A 302 -2.75 -4.66 8.32
C SER A 302 -2.28 -6.08 8.01
N SER A 303 -2.51 -7.02 8.89
CA SER A 303 -2.24 -8.45 8.65
C SER A 303 -3.05 -9.31 9.61
N ASN A 304 -3.50 -10.47 9.12
CA ASN A 304 -4.11 -11.50 9.95
C ASN A 304 -3.09 -12.53 10.47
N GLY A 305 -1.81 -12.37 10.13
CA GLY A 305 -0.74 -13.27 10.53
C GLY A 305 -0.69 -14.63 9.81
N ALA A 306 -1.69 -14.96 8.98
CA ALA A 306 -1.87 -16.32 8.48
C ALA A 306 -0.78 -16.79 7.51
N GLN A 307 -0.22 -15.90 6.70
CA GLN A 307 0.76 -16.27 5.66
C GLN A 307 2.22 -16.07 6.08
N PHE A 308 2.52 -14.93 6.71
CA PHE A 308 3.90 -14.54 7.03
C PHE A 308 4.17 -14.41 8.53
N GLY A 309 3.15 -14.59 9.38
CA GLY A 309 3.26 -14.43 10.82
C GLY A 309 3.38 -12.96 11.27
N HIS A 310 3.09 -11.99 10.40
CA HIS A 310 3.14 -10.57 10.75
C HIS A 310 1.92 -10.10 11.57
N PRO A 311 2.08 -9.06 12.40
CA PRO A 311 3.33 -8.36 12.68
C PRO A 311 4.32 -9.20 13.49
N ASP A 312 5.62 -9.02 13.20
CA ASP A 312 6.67 -9.60 14.04
C ASP A 312 6.68 -8.93 15.42
N ARG A 313 6.90 -9.73 16.44
CA ARG A 313 6.94 -9.26 17.82
C ARG A 313 7.97 -8.14 18.04
N GLU A 314 9.14 -8.27 17.42
CA GLU A 314 10.23 -7.28 17.50
C GLU A 314 9.86 -5.94 16.85
N ALA A 315 9.06 -5.95 15.78
CA ALA A 315 8.59 -4.74 15.16
C ALA A 315 7.64 -3.97 16.09
N VAL A 316 6.68 -4.67 16.70
CA VAL A 316 5.76 -4.05 17.68
C VAL A 316 6.51 -3.54 18.90
N GLN A 317 7.47 -4.31 19.42
CA GLN A 317 8.31 -3.89 20.55
C GLN A 317 9.13 -2.62 20.25
N ARG A 318 9.68 -2.49 19.03
CA ARG A 318 10.40 -1.28 18.58
C ARG A 318 9.47 -0.07 18.54
N VAL A 319 8.28 -0.21 17.95
CA VAL A 319 7.28 0.85 17.93
C VAL A 319 6.97 1.33 19.35
N ILE A 320 6.61 0.43 20.25
CA ILE A 320 6.30 0.78 21.65
C ILE A 320 7.51 1.42 22.32
N GLY A 321 8.67 0.78 22.25
CA GLY A 321 9.88 1.21 22.96
C GLY A 321 10.40 2.58 22.53
N ARG A 322 10.27 2.91 21.24
CA ARG A 322 10.75 4.19 20.67
C ARG A 322 9.73 5.34 20.79
N THR A 323 8.46 5.02 21.07
CA THR A 323 7.39 6.04 21.12
C THR A 323 6.59 6.05 22.42
N LYS A 324 7.00 5.30 23.45
CA LYS A 324 6.29 5.17 24.72
C LYS A 324 5.96 6.49 25.42
N GLN A 325 6.78 7.54 25.21
CA GLN A 325 6.54 8.87 25.77
C GLN A 325 5.25 9.53 25.22
N LEU A 326 4.78 9.04 24.07
CA LEU A 326 3.52 9.50 23.44
C LEU A 326 2.33 8.62 23.82
N ARG A 327 2.54 7.51 24.54
CA ARG A 327 1.56 6.45 24.74
C ARG A 327 0.89 6.07 23.40
N PRO A 328 1.64 5.47 22.45
CA PRO A 328 1.15 5.24 21.12
C PRO A 328 -0.03 4.28 21.11
N LYS A 329 -0.98 4.50 20.19
CA LYS A 329 -2.08 3.57 19.95
C LYS A 329 -1.76 2.70 18.74
N LEU A 330 -1.80 1.38 18.95
CA LEU A 330 -1.59 0.35 17.95
C LEU A 330 -2.94 -0.09 17.38
N TYR A 331 -3.15 0.12 16.09
CA TYR A 331 -4.36 -0.27 15.38
C TYR A 331 -4.08 -1.55 14.61
N PHE A 332 -4.66 -2.66 15.04
CA PHE A 332 -4.55 -3.95 14.36
C PHE A 332 -5.82 -4.26 13.59
N ASN A 333 -5.71 -4.50 12.29
CA ASN A 333 -6.85 -4.83 11.44
C ASN A 333 -7.49 -6.18 11.82
N TYR A 334 -6.71 -7.05 12.48
CA TYR A 334 -7.18 -8.36 12.94
C TYR A 334 -6.69 -8.67 14.36
N GLU A 335 -7.56 -9.31 15.12
CA GLU A 335 -7.15 -10.05 16.31
C GLU A 335 -6.61 -11.41 15.86
N SER A 336 -5.30 -11.62 15.99
CA SER A 336 -4.57 -12.83 15.58
C SER A 336 -3.65 -13.31 16.69
N ASP A 337 -3.03 -14.46 16.52
CA ASP A 337 -2.05 -14.97 17.50
C ASP A 337 -0.86 -14.01 17.67
N GLN A 338 -0.52 -13.25 16.62
CA GLN A 338 0.58 -12.27 16.62
C GLN A 338 0.20 -10.94 17.32
N THR A 339 -1.09 -10.63 17.41
CA THR A 339 -1.55 -9.34 17.95
C THR A 339 -2.21 -9.44 19.32
N ARG A 340 -2.76 -10.61 19.67
CA ARG A 340 -3.53 -10.84 20.89
C ARG A 340 -2.73 -10.58 22.18
N GLU A 341 -1.43 -10.89 22.20
CA GLU A 341 -0.59 -10.64 23.37
C GLU A 341 -0.53 -9.16 23.75
N TRP A 342 -0.61 -8.25 22.77
CA TRP A 342 -0.54 -6.80 22.97
C TRP A 342 -1.82 -6.20 23.56
N ALA A 343 -2.94 -6.92 23.53
CA ALA A 343 -4.20 -6.48 24.14
C ALA A 343 -4.27 -6.70 25.66
N CYS A 344 -3.21 -7.24 26.26
CA CYS A 344 -3.14 -7.44 27.71
C CYS A 344 -3.06 -6.10 28.45
N ASP A 345 -4.07 -5.76 29.25
CA ASP A 345 -4.17 -4.49 29.99
C ASP A 345 -2.93 -4.20 30.83
N ARG A 346 -2.37 -5.23 31.49
CA ARG A 346 -1.16 -5.09 32.28
C ARG A 346 0.02 -4.63 31.43
N LEU A 347 0.21 -5.20 30.23
CA LEU A 347 1.30 -4.80 29.33
C LEU A 347 1.08 -3.39 28.80
N GLN A 348 -0.16 -3.01 28.48
CA GLN A 348 -0.50 -1.66 28.02
C GLN A 348 -0.15 -0.61 29.08
N GLU A 349 -0.48 -0.87 30.34
CA GLU A 349 -0.12 0.03 31.43
C GLU A 349 1.39 0.04 31.73
N GLU A 350 2.04 -1.12 31.77
CA GLU A 350 3.47 -1.23 32.06
C GLU A 350 4.34 -0.58 30.98
N LEU A 351 3.99 -0.78 29.71
CA LEU A 351 4.76 -0.29 28.56
C LEU A 351 4.23 1.02 27.97
N GLN A 352 3.13 1.55 28.52
CA GLN A 352 2.55 2.85 28.13
C GLN A 352 2.15 2.91 26.67
N TYR A 353 1.26 2.01 26.23
CA TYR A 353 0.63 2.02 24.91
C TYR A 353 -0.85 1.61 25.01
N ASP A 354 -1.61 1.82 23.95
CA ASP A 354 -2.99 1.39 23.81
C ASP A 354 -3.17 0.53 22.55
N VAL A 355 -4.17 -0.36 22.55
CA VAL A 355 -4.51 -1.21 21.41
C VAL A 355 -5.94 -0.93 20.94
N ALA A 356 -6.15 -0.98 19.63
CA ALA A 356 -7.46 -1.03 19.03
C ALA A 356 -7.52 -2.10 17.93
N TYR A 357 -8.57 -2.89 17.93
CA TYR A 357 -8.91 -3.82 16.86
C TYR A 357 -10.06 -3.28 16.02
N ARG A 358 -10.22 -3.85 14.83
CA ARG A 358 -11.44 -3.65 14.06
C ARG A 358 -12.61 -4.19 14.87
N PRO A 359 -13.67 -3.39 15.11
CA PRO A 359 -14.87 -3.90 15.76
C PRO A 359 -15.45 -5.08 14.98
N GLU A 360 -15.97 -6.11 15.67
CA GLU A 360 -16.44 -7.35 15.05
C GLU A 360 -17.51 -7.12 13.99
N GLU A 361 -18.44 -6.20 14.24
CA GLU A 361 -19.53 -5.84 13.32
C GLU A 361 -19.12 -4.80 12.25
N ALA A 362 -17.92 -4.22 12.34
CA ALA A 362 -17.48 -3.22 11.40
C ALA A 362 -16.89 -3.85 10.13
N ALA A 363 -17.24 -3.28 8.98
CA ALA A 363 -16.70 -3.70 7.69
C ALA A 363 -15.20 -3.42 7.55
N SER A 364 -14.67 -2.48 8.35
CA SER A 364 -13.27 -2.01 8.28
C SER A 364 -12.83 -1.41 9.62
N LEU A 365 -11.53 -1.14 9.76
CA LEU A 365 -10.97 -0.39 10.88
C LEU A 365 -10.75 1.07 10.45
N LEU A 366 -11.52 1.98 11.04
CA LEU A 366 -11.44 3.41 10.76
C LEU A 366 -10.52 4.12 11.75
N VAL A 367 -9.59 4.92 11.25
CA VAL A 367 -8.67 5.78 12.01
C VAL A 367 -8.85 7.21 11.57
N GLU A 368 -9.31 8.06 12.47
CA GLU A 368 -9.42 9.52 12.25
C GLU A 368 -8.17 10.24 12.78
N LEU A 369 -7.65 11.19 11.98
CA LEU A 369 -6.46 11.98 12.30
C LEU A 369 -6.84 13.38 12.78
#